data_9485a28f6ef0ab4bba7b4d46f25b1aa3
#
_entry.id   9485a28f6ef0ab4bba7b4d46f25b1aa3
#
_cell.length_a   1.000
_cell.length_b   1.000
_cell.length_c   1.000
_cell.angle_alpha   90.00
_cell.angle_beta   90.00
_cell.angle_gamma   90.00
#
_symmetry.space_group_name_H-M   'P 1'
#
loop_
_entity.id
_entity.type
_entity.pdbx_description
1 polymer ?
#
loop_
_entity_poly.entity_id
_entity_poly.type
_entity_poly.pdbx_seq_one_letter_code
_entity_poly.pdbx_strand_id
1 'polypeptide(L)'
;MRFDVVIVGAGIGGAVLALSLARRGWRVALVEREAAPPLIARPEILWGPTLRALEPLGVAAALRDTASVRVEAIELGGEKPWLSITPADLAAAGVEAFSTNPSLTRTLLADAAVVTGNVEIQRGVGVEGLLRDGGVRGVRGRRGEAQVDVEARLVVGDDGGNSVVRTQLGIPLALADFPVEFVTARIARWPLPPRRVRGWIRPQAFGAGVPAAVCIPWPANEGALLVPLPGARAQKLFEQPPGDFWSALERVTPVAGALREQLEFPRDFRRVARPFGHVGTYVADGAALIGDAAHPMTPAGGQGANASIWDALALADVADAALRAGDVSRERLLPYERLRRPVNGKSVSISRLARRIFRLGRLVPASVVVPLALRSINALGWPKRRIVGSFATTFVHAREAGAPPGGNPLDGGSDRRHPDPRSAT
;
A
#
# COMPACT_ATOMS: atom_id res chain seq x y z
N MET A 1 7.04 -21.08 -22.44
CA MET A 1 7.64 -19.80 -22.90
C MET A 1 8.52 -19.25 -21.78
N ARG A 2 9.70 -18.79 -22.10
CA ARG A 2 10.62 -18.24 -21.11
C ARG A 2 10.43 -16.72 -21.01
N PHE A 3 10.17 -16.20 -19.82
CA PHE A 3 10.09 -14.78 -19.51
C PHE A 3 11.44 -14.25 -19.01
N ASP A 4 11.64 -12.95 -19.03
CA ASP A 4 12.78 -12.34 -18.35
C ASP A 4 12.53 -12.25 -16.85
N VAL A 5 11.29 -11.89 -16.48
CA VAL A 5 10.86 -11.76 -15.08
C VAL A 5 9.52 -12.44 -14.85
N VAL A 6 9.41 -13.18 -13.75
CA VAL A 6 8.11 -13.60 -13.20
C VAL A 6 7.86 -12.88 -11.90
N ILE A 7 6.70 -12.25 -11.77
CA ILE A 7 6.23 -11.56 -10.57
C ILE A 7 5.07 -12.36 -9.99
N VAL A 8 5.19 -12.81 -8.76
CA VAL A 8 4.16 -13.55 -8.04
C VAL A 8 3.33 -12.60 -7.21
N GLY A 9 2.07 -12.44 -7.60
CA GLY A 9 1.11 -11.51 -7.02
C GLY A 9 0.86 -10.28 -7.88
N ALA A 10 -0.40 -10.09 -8.34
CA ALA A 10 -0.86 -8.90 -9.03
C ALA A 10 -1.36 -7.84 -8.02
N GLY A 11 -0.58 -7.62 -6.96
CA GLY A 11 -0.74 -6.53 -6.02
C GLY A 11 -0.40 -5.18 -6.67
N ILE A 12 -0.53 -4.09 -5.90
CA ILE A 12 -0.20 -2.75 -6.41
C ILE A 12 1.30 -2.65 -6.77
N GLY A 13 2.18 -3.27 -5.97
CA GLY A 13 3.62 -3.31 -6.23
C GLY A 13 3.96 -4.16 -7.45
N GLY A 14 3.42 -5.37 -7.52
CA GLY A 14 3.64 -6.28 -8.65
C GLY A 14 3.19 -5.70 -9.98
N ALA A 15 2.03 -5.03 -10.01
CA ALA A 15 1.52 -4.37 -11.22
C ALA A 15 2.40 -3.16 -11.63
N VAL A 16 2.86 -2.34 -10.68
CA VAL A 16 3.79 -1.22 -10.95
C VAL A 16 5.14 -1.75 -11.46
N LEU A 17 5.66 -2.82 -10.86
CA LEU A 17 6.92 -3.43 -11.30
C LEU A 17 6.78 -4.03 -12.71
N ALA A 18 5.68 -4.75 -12.97
CA ALA A 18 5.41 -5.30 -14.30
C ALA A 18 5.37 -4.20 -15.37
N LEU A 19 4.61 -3.13 -15.12
CA LEU A 19 4.53 -1.97 -16.02
C LEU A 19 5.91 -1.32 -16.22
N SER A 20 6.68 -1.14 -15.13
CA SER A 20 7.99 -0.49 -15.18
C SER A 20 9.02 -1.27 -16.00
N LEU A 21 9.03 -2.59 -15.87
CA LEU A 21 9.94 -3.48 -16.61
C LEU A 21 9.48 -3.65 -18.06
N ALA A 22 8.19 -3.79 -18.29
CA ALA A 22 7.62 -3.93 -19.63
C ALA A 22 7.89 -2.70 -20.52
N ARG A 23 7.84 -1.49 -19.97
CA ARG A 23 8.22 -0.25 -20.68
C ARG A 23 9.71 -0.17 -21.03
N ARG A 24 10.53 -0.98 -20.37
CA ARG A 24 11.98 -1.13 -20.68
C ARG A 24 12.25 -2.26 -21.68
N GLY A 25 11.19 -2.92 -22.18
CA GLY A 25 11.24 -3.99 -23.17
C GLY A 25 11.39 -5.40 -22.59
N TRP A 26 11.30 -5.58 -21.26
CA TRP A 26 11.40 -6.89 -20.64
C TRP A 26 10.06 -7.66 -20.74
N ARG A 27 10.14 -8.96 -21.03
CA ARG A 27 8.97 -9.85 -21.03
C ARG A 27 8.67 -10.33 -19.61
N VAL A 28 7.48 -9.99 -19.12
CA VAL A 28 7.06 -10.21 -17.74
C VAL A 28 5.85 -11.16 -17.69
N ALA A 29 5.94 -12.22 -16.88
CA ALA A 29 4.77 -12.96 -16.41
C ALA A 29 4.32 -12.41 -15.07
N LEU A 30 3.08 -11.95 -14.97
CA LEU A 30 2.44 -11.54 -13.73
C LEU A 30 1.48 -12.63 -13.28
N VAL A 31 1.88 -13.43 -12.28
CA VAL A 31 1.15 -14.61 -11.82
C VAL A 31 0.25 -14.24 -10.64
N GLU A 32 -1.05 -14.53 -10.75
CA GLU A 32 -2.03 -14.20 -9.71
C GLU A 32 -2.91 -15.43 -9.40
N ARG A 33 -3.05 -15.75 -8.11
CA ARG A 33 -3.85 -16.89 -7.66
C ARG A 33 -5.34 -16.71 -7.87
N GLU A 34 -5.83 -15.47 -7.77
CA GLU A 34 -7.25 -15.18 -7.98
C GLU A 34 -7.59 -15.19 -9.47
N ALA A 35 -8.64 -15.91 -9.84
CA ALA A 35 -9.10 -15.99 -11.24
C ALA A 35 -9.66 -14.66 -11.76
N ALA A 36 -10.21 -13.83 -10.88
CA ALA A 36 -10.70 -12.50 -11.18
C ALA A 36 -10.11 -11.48 -10.18
N PRO A 37 -10.05 -10.19 -10.53
CA PRO A 37 -9.62 -9.15 -9.59
C PRO A 37 -10.50 -9.18 -8.34
N PRO A 38 -9.94 -9.34 -7.13
CA PRO A 38 -10.74 -9.43 -5.92
C PRO A 38 -11.37 -8.07 -5.57
N LEU A 39 -12.60 -8.09 -5.08
CA LEU A 39 -13.22 -6.94 -4.46
C LEU A 39 -12.58 -6.69 -3.09
N ILE A 40 -11.80 -5.63 -2.99
CA ILE A 40 -11.04 -5.30 -1.79
C ILE A 40 -11.75 -4.16 -1.06
N ALA A 41 -12.33 -4.48 0.09
CA ALA A 41 -12.98 -3.48 0.96
C ALA A 41 -12.00 -2.80 1.93
N ARG A 42 -10.71 -2.77 1.60
CA ARG A 42 -9.65 -2.17 2.42
C ARG A 42 -9.22 -0.84 1.82
N PRO A 43 -9.44 0.29 2.52
CA PRO A 43 -9.04 1.58 1.99
C PRO A 43 -7.52 1.71 1.95
N GLU A 44 -7.05 2.41 0.94
CA GLU A 44 -5.64 2.78 0.78
C GLU A 44 -5.54 4.30 0.58
N ILE A 45 -4.48 4.90 1.10
CA ILE A 45 -4.14 6.31 0.86
C ILE A 45 -2.84 6.34 0.07
N LEU A 46 -2.87 6.94 -1.10
CA LEU A 46 -1.67 7.31 -1.84
C LEU A 46 -1.32 8.76 -1.56
N TRP A 47 -0.07 8.99 -1.21
CA TRP A 47 0.44 10.34 -1.00
C TRP A 47 0.86 10.96 -2.33
N GLY A 48 0.73 12.28 -2.45
CA GLY A 48 1.07 13.02 -3.67
C GLY A 48 2.44 12.67 -4.26
N PRO A 49 3.52 12.60 -3.46
CA PRO A 49 4.83 12.18 -3.97
C PRO A 49 4.82 10.79 -4.62
N THR A 50 4.07 9.83 -4.07
CA THR A 50 3.95 8.49 -4.66
C THR A 50 3.23 8.53 -6.02
N LEU A 51 2.16 9.33 -6.14
CA LEU A 51 1.49 9.52 -7.44
C LEU A 51 2.40 10.20 -8.46
N ARG A 52 3.15 11.24 -8.04
CA ARG A 52 4.14 11.88 -8.94
C ARG A 52 5.22 10.91 -9.42
N ALA A 53 5.68 9.99 -8.56
CA ALA A 53 6.65 8.98 -8.94
C ALA A 53 6.14 8.01 -10.03
N LEU A 54 4.82 7.93 -10.23
CA LEU A 54 4.19 7.14 -11.28
C LEU A 54 3.95 7.92 -12.60
N GLU A 55 4.22 9.23 -12.63
CA GLU A 55 4.07 10.05 -13.85
C GLU A 55 4.89 9.53 -15.05
N PRO A 56 6.15 9.12 -14.88
CA PRO A 56 6.94 8.55 -15.99
C PRO A 56 6.33 7.26 -16.56
N LEU A 57 5.48 6.57 -15.78
CA LEU A 57 4.76 5.38 -16.25
C LEU A 57 3.42 5.73 -16.96
N GLY A 58 3.07 7.01 -17.06
CA GLY A 58 1.86 7.47 -17.76
C GLY A 58 0.54 7.09 -17.09
N VAL A 59 0.56 6.62 -15.85
CA VAL A 59 -0.63 6.12 -15.12
C VAL A 59 -1.13 7.07 -14.02
N ALA A 60 -0.34 8.08 -13.66
CA ALA A 60 -0.65 8.96 -12.53
C ALA A 60 -1.94 9.76 -12.74
N ALA A 61 -2.20 10.27 -13.94
CA ALA A 61 -3.43 10.99 -14.26
C ALA A 61 -4.66 10.07 -14.14
N ALA A 62 -4.62 8.91 -14.79
CA ALA A 62 -5.72 7.95 -14.71
C ALA A 62 -5.98 7.46 -13.29
N LEU A 63 -4.94 7.22 -12.49
CA LEU A 63 -5.09 6.89 -11.06
C LEU A 63 -5.76 8.01 -10.28
N ARG A 64 -5.39 9.27 -10.54
CA ARG A 64 -5.95 10.45 -9.87
C ARG A 64 -7.42 10.63 -10.23
N ASP A 65 -7.76 10.50 -11.50
CA ASP A 65 -9.06 10.90 -12.02
C ASP A 65 -10.12 9.78 -11.94
N THR A 66 -9.71 8.51 -12.02
CA THR A 66 -10.63 7.36 -12.06
C THR A 66 -10.58 6.47 -10.83
N ALA A 67 -9.40 6.23 -10.26
CA ALA A 67 -9.23 5.26 -9.18
C ALA A 67 -9.09 5.89 -7.78
N SER A 68 -9.08 7.22 -7.68
CA SER A 68 -8.91 7.90 -6.41
C SER A 68 -9.79 9.14 -6.23
N VAL A 69 -9.89 9.56 -4.98
CA VAL A 69 -10.50 10.83 -4.56
C VAL A 69 -9.45 11.63 -3.79
N ARG A 70 -9.22 12.88 -4.19
CA ARG A 70 -8.38 13.80 -3.42
C ARG A 70 -9.02 14.03 -2.05
N VAL A 71 -8.30 13.72 -0.99
CA VAL A 71 -8.75 13.93 0.38
C VAL A 71 -8.53 15.40 0.74
N GLU A 72 -9.61 16.09 1.09
CA GLU A 72 -9.57 17.49 1.52
C GLU A 72 -9.54 17.64 3.03
N ALA A 73 -10.13 16.69 3.77
CA ALA A 73 -10.09 16.72 5.22
C ALA A 73 -10.02 15.31 5.82
N ILE A 74 -9.28 15.20 6.93
CA ILE A 74 -9.27 14.00 7.79
C ILE A 74 -9.71 14.43 9.18
N GLU A 75 -10.84 13.93 9.62
CA GLU A 75 -11.48 14.32 10.87
C GLU A 75 -11.63 13.11 11.79
N LEU A 76 -11.05 13.17 12.98
CA LEU A 76 -11.13 12.10 13.99
C LEU A 76 -11.66 12.66 15.32
N GLY A 77 -12.58 11.96 15.96
CA GLY A 77 -13.09 12.37 17.26
C GLY A 77 -14.47 11.83 17.62
N GLY A 78 -15.23 12.54 18.44
CA GLY A 78 -16.62 12.26 18.79
C GLY A 78 -17.59 12.83 17.74
N GLU A 79 -18.74 13.36 18.18
CA GLU A 79 -19.65 14.11 17.30
C GLU A 79 -18.93 15.27 16.63
N LYS A 80 -18.22 16.06 17.43
CA LYS A 80 -17.27 17.07 16.92
C LYS A 80 -15.87 16.46 16.80
N PRO A 81 -15.13 16.78 15.72
CA PRO A 81 -13.73 16.34 15.57
C PRO A 81 -12.85 16.84 16.72
N TRP A 82 -12.02 15.96 17.25
CA TRP A 82 -10.94 16.32 18.19
C TRP A 82 -9.65 16.65 17.44
N LEU A 83 -9.44 16.00 16.30
CA LEU A 83 -8.37 16.28 15.35
C LEU A 83 -9.00 16.54 13.98
N SER A 84 -8.63 17.65 13.36
CA SER A 84 -9.00 17.97 11.99
C SER A 84 -7.75 18.35 11.21
N ILE A 85 -7.41 17.58 10.20
CA ILE A 85 -6.39 17.91 9.19
C ILE A 85 -7.16 18.57 8.04
N THR A 86 -6.92 19.84 7.84
CA THR A 86 -7.64 20.67 6.86
C THR A 86 -6.87 20.78 5.54
N PRO A 87 -7.49 21.29 4.47
CA PRO A 87 -6.78 21.60 3.22
C PRO A 87 -5.58 22.54 3.45
N ALA A 88 -5.71 23.50 4.37
CA ALA A 88 -4.62 24.41 4.73
C ALA A 88 -3.45 23.68 5.42
N ASP A 89 -3.74 22.67 6.27
CA ASP A 89 -2.69 21.86 6.90
C ASP A 89 -1.95 20.98 5.88
N LEU A 90 -2.67 20.40 4.92
CA LEU A 90 -2.09 19.62 3.82
C LEU A 90 -1.21 20.52 2.93
N ALA A 91 -1.73 21.67 2.54
CA ALA A 91 -0.98 22.66 1.76
C ALA A 91 0.26 23.18 2.49
N ALA A 92 0.15 23.51 3.77
CA ALA A 92 1.26 23.96 4.60
C ALA A 92 2.32 22.87 4.83
N ALA A 93 1.96 21.59 4.74
CA ALA A 93 2.88 20.45 4.73
C ALA A 93 3.44 20.16 3.34
N GLY A 94 2.99 20.85 2.28
CA GLY A 94 3.40 20.62 0.90
C GLY A 94 2.96 19.26 0.34
N VAL A 95 1.86 18.70 0.84
CA VAL A 95 1.45 17.34 0.50
C VAL A 95 -0.01 17.26 0.06
N GLU A 96 -0.29 16.26 -0.75
CA GLU A 96 -1.61 15.85 -1.16
C GLU A 96 -1.84 14.40 -0.72
N ALA A 97 -3.08 14.06 -0.41
CA ALA A 97 -3.50 12.71 -0.08
C ALA A 97 -4.64 12.28 -1.00
N PHE A 98 -4.59 11.06 -1.49
CA PHE A 98 -5.59 10.48 -2.37
C PHE A 98 -6.07 9.17 -1.78
N SER A 99 -7.36 9.09 -1.48
CA SER A 99 -7.99 7.84 -1.09
C SER A 99 -8.33 7.04 -2.34
N THR A 100 -7.89 5.81 -2.41
CA THR A 100 -8.03 4.96 -3.60
C THR A 100 -9.00 3.80 -3.36
N ASN A 101 -9.70 3.40 -4.43
CA ASN A 101 -10.33 2.10 -4.48
C ASN A 101 -9.27 1.07 -4.92
N PRO A 102 -8.84 0.14 -4.03
CA PRO A 102 -7.72 -0.76 -4.32
C PRO A 102 -7.98 -1.69 -5.50
N SER A 103 -9.22 -2.08 -5.73
CA SER A 103 -9.58 -2.95 -6.86
C SER A 103 -9.39 -2.20 -8.18
N LEU A 104 -9.89 -0.97 -8.28
CA LEU A 104 -9.71 -0.12 -9.46
C LEU A 104 -8.24 0.22 -9.71
N THR A 105 -7.51 0.57 -8.65
CA THR A 105 -6.09 0.89 -8.74
C THR A 105 -5.27 -0.26 -9.32
N ARG A 106 -5.51 -1.49 -8.82
CA ARG A 106 -4.82 -2.69 -9.31
C ARG A 106 -5.18 -3.01 -10.75
N THR A 107 -6.47 -2.96 -11.08
CA THR A 107 -6.94 -3.23 -12.45
C THR A 107 -6.31 -2.24 -13.42
N LEU A 108 -6.37 -0.94 -13.13
CA LEU A 108 -5.80 0.10 -13.99
C LEU A 108 -4.29 -0.11 -14.23
N LEU A 109 -3.53 -0.41 -13.17
CA LEU A 109 -2.08 -0.65 -13.29
C LEU A 109 -1.78 -1.94 -14.07
N ALA A 110 -2.53 -3.01 -13.83
CA ALA A 110 -2.37 -4.28 -14.53
C ALA A 110 -2.73 -4.15 -16.02
N ASP A 111 -3.82 -3.47 -16.35
CA ASP A 111 -4.24 -3.20 -17.73
C ASP A 111 -3.23 -2.33 -18.47
N ALA A 112 -2.72 -1.28 -17.82
CA ALA A 112 -1.65 -0.46 -18.38
C ALA A 112 -0.36 -1.28 -18.66
N ALA A 113 -0.06 -2.27 -17.82
CA ALA A 113 1.06 -3.17 -18.03
C ALA A 113 0.82 -4.09 -19.24
N VAL A 114 -0.38 -4.66 -19.40
CA VAL A 114 -0.74 -5.53 -20.54
C VAL A 114 -0.70 -4.77 -21.86
N VAL A 115 -1.18 -3.52 -21.89
CA VAL A 115 -1.18 -2.67 -23.08
C VAL A 115 0.23 -2.44 -23.65
N THR A 116 1.29 -2.60 -22.86
CA THR A 116 2.68 -2.54 -23.37
C THR A 116 3.03 -3.65 -24.36
N GLY A 117 2.25 -4.75 -24.41
CA GLY A 117 2.53 -5.94 -25.21
C GLY A 117 3.60 -6.87 -24.63
N ASN A 118 4.25 -6.48 -23.53
CA ASN A 118 5.34 -7.23 -22.88
C ASN A 118 4.94 -7.93 -21.57
N VAL A 119 3.67 -7.82 -21.15
CA VAL A 119 3.17 -8.44 -19.92
C VAL A 119 2.08 -9.47 -20.24
N GLU A 120 2.25 -10.67 -19.72
CA GLU A 120 1.23 -11.71 -19.68
C GLU A 120 0.74 -11.88 -18.25
N ILE A 121 -0.57 -11.71 -18.00
CA ILE A 121 -1.16 -11.97 -16.69
C ILE A 121 -1.70 -13.40 -16.66
N GLN A 122 -1.13 -14.22 -15.81
CA GLN A 122 -1.57 -15.61 -15.58
C GLN A 122 -2.43 -15.66 -14.31
N ARG A 123 -3.75 -15.53 -14.47
CA ARG A 123 -4.72 -15.60 -13.39
C ARG A 123 -5.11 -17.04 -13.05
N GLY A 124 -5.57 -17.25 -11.81
CA GLY A 124 -5.99 -18.55 -11.29
C GLY A 124 -4.81 -19.50 -11.05
N VAL A 125 -3.58 -18.99 -11.01
CA VAL A 125 -2.37 -19.79 -10.76
C VAL A 125 -1.88 -19.56 -9.34
N GLY A 126 -2.08 -20.55 -8.49
CA GLY A 126 -1.51 -20.59 -7.15
C GLY A 126 -0.07 -21.08 -7.19
N VAL A 127 0.91 -20.23 -6.90
CA VAL A 127 2.33 -20.61 -6.81
C VAL A 127 2.55 -21.44 -5.55
N GLU A 128 3.23 -22.58 -5.69
CA GLU A 128 3.52 -23.55 -4.63
C GLU A 128 5.02 -23.67 -4.34
N GLY A 129 5.87 -23.34 -5.33
CA GLY A 129 7.31 -23.50 -5.20
C GLY A 129 8.12 -22.72 -6.22
N LEU A 130 9.44 -22.79 -6.06
CA LEU A 130 10.42 -22.21 -6.97
C LEU A 130 11.08 -23.29 -7.83
N LEU A 131 11.26 -22.99 -9.12
CA LEU A 131 12.11 -23.77 -10.01
C LEU A 131 13.56 -23.34 -9.79
N ARG A 132 14.48 -24.31 -9.70
CA ARG A 132 15.89 -24.05 -9.41
C ARG A 132 16.80 -24.82 -10.38
N ASP A 133 17.87 -24.15 -10.78
CA ASP A 133 18.99 -24.72 -11.52
C ASP A 133 20.22 -23.86 -11.23
N GLY A 134 21.00 -24.23 -10.21
CA GLY A 134 22.10 -23.41 -9.68
C GLY A 134 21.67 -22.09 -9.01
N GLY A 135 20.43 -21.67 -9.19
CA GLY A 135 19.76 -20.49 -8.65
C GLY A 135 18.27 -20.56 -8.89
N VAL A 136 17.52 -19.51 -8.55
CA VAL A 136 16.08 -19.43 -8.88
C VAL A 136 15.91 -19.19 -10.38
N ARG A 137 15.07 -20.00 -11.04
CA ARG A 137 14.83 -19.97 -12.50
C ARG A 137 13.36 -19.92 -12.88
N GLY A 138 12.48 -19.68 -11.93
CA GLY A 138 11.06 -19.63 -12.20
C GLY A 138 10.22 -20.06 -11.01
N VAL A 139 8.94 -20.26 -11.27
CA VAL A 139 7.97 -20.69 -10.28
C VAL A 139 7.19 -21.89 -10.79
N ARG A 140 6.78 -22.74 -9.85
CA ARG A 140 5.84 -23.84 -10.03
C ARG A 140 4.55 -23.53 -9.28
N GLY A 141 3.41 -23.75 -9.91
CA GLY A 141 2.11 -23.57 -9.32
C GLY A 141 1.04 -24.46 -9.93
N ARG A 142 -0.21 -24.21 -9.61
CA ARG A 142 -1.38 -24.94 -10.14
C ARG A 142 -2.46 -23.97 -10.60
N ARG A 143 -3.13 -24.38 -11.69
CA ARG A 143 -4.40 -23.78 -12.16
C ARG A 143 -5.46 -24.89 -12.11
N GLY A 144 -6.29 -24.93 -11.07
CA GLY A 144 -7.11 -26.10 -10.78
C GLY A 144 -6.22 -27.32 -10.55
N GLU A 145 -6.47 -28.41 -11.26
CA GLU A 145 -5.66 -29.63 -11.19
C GLU A 145 -4.38 -29.60 -12.05
N ALA A 146 -4.27 -28.65 -12.98
CA ALA A 146 -3.15 -28.57 -13.90
C ALA A 146 -1.93 -27.93 -13.25
N GLN A 147 -0.77 -28.59 -13.33
CA GLN A 147 0.52 -28.01 -12.96
C GLN A 147 0.92 -26.95 -14.00
N VAL A 148 1.42 -25.81 -13.53
CA VAL A 148 1.91 -24.70 -14.34
C VAL A 148 3.31 -24.34 -13.89
N ASP A 149 4.28 -24.48 -14.79
CA ASP A 149 5.66 -24.04 -14.58
C ASP A 149 5.92 -22.78 -15.42
N VAL A 150 6.41 -21.71 -14.79
CA VAL A 150 6.74 -20.43 -15.44
C VAL A 150 8.23 -20.16 -15.25
N GLU A 151 8.99 -20.30 -16.33
CA GLU A 151 10.44 -20.05 -16.32
C GLU A 151 10.76 -18.58 -16.53
N ALA A 152 11.71 -18.07 -15.76
CA ALA A 152 12.23 -16.71 -15.88
C ALA A 152 13.65 -16.61 -15.33
N ARG A 153 14.34 -15.53 -15.72
CA ARG A 153 15.68 -15.20 -15.21
C ARG A 153 15.63 -14.62 -13.80
N LEU A 154 14.57 -13.87 -13.48
CA LEU A 154 14.35 -13.23 -12.19
C LEU A 154 12.94 -13.54 -11.68
N VAL A 155 12.82 -13.93 -10.42
CA VAL A 155 11.56 -14.15 -9.71
C VAL A 155 11.36 -13.05 -8.68
N VAL A 156 10.18 -12.40 -8.67
CA VAL A 156 9.85 -11.39 -7.67
C VAL A 156 8.60 -11.79 -6.89
N GLY A 157 8.71 -11.84 -5.55
CA GLY A 157 7.57 -12.07 -4.67
C GLY A 157 6.90 -10.76 -4.27
N ASP A 158 5.63 -10.56 -4.69
CA ASP A 158 4.65 -9.55 -4.21
C ASP A 158 3.39 -10.27 -3.71
N ASP A 159 3.57 -11.49 -3.18
CA ASP A 159 2.52 -12.45 -2.82
C ASP A 159 2.02 -12.31 -1.37
N GLY A 160 2.29 -11.15 -0.78
CA GLY A 160 1.72 -10.72 0.48
C GLY A 160 2.42 -11.28 1.73
N GLY A 161 1.83 -11.05 2.92
CA GLY A 161 2.45 -11.39 4.20
C GLY A 161 2.74 -12.88 4.39
N ASN A 162 1.95 -13.76 3.75
CA ASN A 162 2.14 -15.22 3.74
C ASN A 162 2.91 -15.70 2.50
N SER A 163 3.85 -14.92 2.03
CA SER A 163 4.61 -15.14 0.80
C SER A 163 5.20 -16.55 0.69
N VAL A 164 4.80 -17.24 -0.38
CA VAL A 164 5.37 -18.53 -0.78
C VAL A 164 6.80 -18.33 -1.29
N VAL A 165 7.03 -17.29 -2.11
CA VAL A 165 8.36 -16.98 -2.63
C VAL A 165 9.35 -16.78 -1.49
N ARG A 166 9.01 -15.94 -0.49
CA ARG A 166 9.85 -15.74 0.71
C ARG A 166 10.16 -17.05 1.43
N THR A 167 9.12 -17.85 1.68
CA THR A 167 9.24 -19.13 2.41
C THR A 167 10.15 -20.11 1.66
N GLN A 168 9.96 -20.21 0.35
CA GLN A 168 10.78 -21.07 -0.52
C GLN A 168 12.22 -20.59 -0.66
N LEU A 169 12.49 -19.30 -0.47
CA LEU A 169 13.85 -18.74 -0.38
C LEU A 169 14.51 -19.00 0.97
N GLY A 170 13.78 -19.54 1.95
CA GLY A 170 14.30 -19.73 3.31
C GLY A 170 14.52 -18.40 4.08
N ILE A 171 13.88 -17.31 3.67
CA ILE A 171 14.01 -16.01 4.30
C ILE A 171 13.04 -15.92 5.48
N PRO A 172 13.54 -15.88 6.73
CA PRO A 172 12.67 -15.86 7.90
C PRO A 172 11.99 -14.50 8.08
N LEU A 173 10.73 -14.54 8.52
CA LEU A 173 9.96 -13.35 8.91
C LEU A 173 9.38 -13.56 10.31
N ALA A 174 9.89 -12.83 11.27
CA ALA A 174 9.29 -12.76 12.60
C ALA A 174 8.12 -11.78 12.57
N LEU A 175 6.90 -12.31 12.59
CA LEU A 175 5.68 -11.51 12.69
C LEU A 175 5.39 -11.14 14.14
N ALA A 176 5.00 -9.90 14.33
CA ALA A 176 4.47 -9.40 15.59
C ALA A 176 2.96 -9.17 15.42
N ASP A 177 2.17 -9.70 16.33
CA ASP A 177 0.73 -9.48 16.33
C ASP A 177 0.39 -8.01 16.60
N PHE A 178 -0.56 -7.50 15.85
CA PHE A 178 -1.19 -6.24 16.15
C PHE A 178 -2.46 -6.50 16.97
N PRO A 179 -2.68 -5.79 18.09
CA PRO A 179 -3.76 -6.12 19.04
C PRO A 179 -5.17 -5.83 18.53
N VAL A 180 -5.27 -5.34 17.29
CA VAL A 180 -6.52 -4.93 16.65
C VAL A 180 -6.64 -5.59 15.28
N GLU A 181 -7.77 -6.21 15.01
CA GLU A 181 -8.24 -6.56 13.68
C GLU A 181 -9.13 -5.45 13.13
N PHE A 182 -9.24 -5.38 11.82
CA PHE A 182 -10.14 -4.44 11.15
C PHE A 182 -11.30 -5.21 10.53
N VAL A 183 -12.52 -4.83 10.91
CA VAL A 183 -13.73 -5.24 10.21
C VAL A 183 -14.01 -4.21 9.15
N THR A 184 -14.06 -4.63 7.89
CA THR A 184 -14.15 -3.72 6.73
C THR A 184 -15.33 -4.08 5.85
N ALA A 185 -15.98 -3.06 5.26
CA ALA A 185 -17.01 -3.21 4.25
C ALA A 185 -16.90 -2.12 3.17
N ARG A 186 -17.34 -2.43 1.94
CA ARG A 186 -17.52 -1.44 0.87
C ARG A 186 -18.82 -0.69 1.07
N ILE A 187 -18.78 0.62 1.04
CA ILE A 187 -19.93 1.51 1.07
C ILE A 187 -20.29 1.82 -0.38
N ALA A 188 -21.46 1.38 -0.85
CA ALA A 188 -21.92 1.57 -2.22
C ALA A 188 -22.48 2.98 -2.49
N ARG A 189 -23.02 3.63 -1.45
CA ARG A 189 -23.54 5.01 -1.48
C ARG A 189 -22.92 5.79 -0.33
N TRP A 190 -22.05 6.74 -0.66
CA TRP A 190 -21.32 7.50 0.32
C TRP A 190 -22.23 8.38 1.19
N PRO A 191 -22.27 8.21 2.53
CA PRO A 191 -23.24 8.88 3.40
C PRO A 191 -22.73 10.21 3.98
N LEU A 192 -21.60 10.72 3.55
CA LEU A 192 -20.93 11.88 4.12
C LEU A 192 -20.61 12.93 3.05
N PRO A 193 -20.24 14.17 3.42
CA PRO A 193 -19.70 15.12 2.47
C PRO A 193 -18.52 14.51 1.69
N PRO A 194 -18.42 14.78 0.38
CA PRO A 194 -17.37 14.20 -0.46
C PRO A 194 -15.97 14.61 0.03
N ARG A 195 -14.95 13.83 -0.33
CA ARG A 195 -13.53 14.12 -0.10
C ARG A 195 -13.11 14.23 1.37
N ARG A 196 -13.95 13.76 2.30
CA ARG A 196 -13.65 13.75 3.73
C ARG A 196 -13.47 12.33 4.25
N VAL A 197 -12.34 12.08 4.90
CA VAL A 197 -12.18 10.92 5.78
C VAL A 197 -12.74 11.28 7.14
N ARG A 198 -13.68 10.49 7.65
CA ARG A 198 -14.30 10.74 8.95
C ARG A 198 -14.17 9.52 9.85
N GLY A 199 -13.54 9.70 11.01
CA GLY A 199 -13.44 8.69 12.05
C GLY A 199 -14.14 9.14 13.33
N TRP A 200 -15.03 8.30 13.84
CA TRP A 200 -15.65 8.45 15.16
C TRP A 200 -14.93 7.55 16.15
N ILE A 201 -14.65 8.08 17.32
CA ILE A 201 -13.94 7.38 18.37
C ILE A 201 -14.80 7.46 19.64
N ARG A 202 -15.09 6.29 20.21
CA ARG A 202 -15.77 6.15 21.49
C ARG A 202 -14.84 5.46 22.50
N PRO A 203 -14.01 6.22 23.21
CA PRO A 203 -12.97 5.66 24.06
C PRO A 203 -13.52 4.74 25.17
N GLN A 204 -14.75 5.00 25.66
CA GLN A 204 -15.40 4.18 26.66
C GLN A 204 -15.68 2.75 26.19
N ALA A 205 -15.72 2.51 24.88
CA ALA A 205 -15.95 1.21 24.28
C ALA A 205 -14.69 0.38 24.03
N PHE A 206 -13.48 0.88 24.39
CA PHE A 206 -12.20 0.19 24.12
C PHE A 206 -12.09 -1.20 24.81
N GLY A 207 -12.82 -1.45 25.89
CA GLY A 207 -12.82 -2.76 26.57
C GLY A 207 -14.01 -3.64 26.23
N ALA A 208 -15.16 -3.06 25.84
CA ALA A 208 -16.44 -3.75 25.83
C ALA A 208 -17.37 -3.47 24.63
N GLY A 209 -16.96 -2.63 23.65
CA GLY A 209 -17.81 -2.24 22.52
C GLY A 209 -17.07 -2.13 21.18
N VAL A 210 -17.68 -1.45 20.24
CA VAL A 210 -17.02 -0.93 19.04
C VAL A 210 -16.35 0.39 19.44
N PRO A 211 -15.01 0.48 19.45
CA PRO A 211 -14.33 1.68 19.96
C PRO A 211 -14.23 2.80 18.93
N ALA A 212 -14.29 2.46 17.64
CA ALA A 212 -14.20 3.44 16.57
C ALA A 212 -14.82 2.92 15.28
N ALA A 213 -15.19 3.85 14.41
CA ALA A 213 -15.60 3.59 13.04
C ALA A 213 -14.98 4.68 12.15
N VAL A 214 -14.40 4.30 11.02
CA VAL A 214 -13.80 5.23 10.06
C VAL A 214 -14.41 5.00 8.69
N CYS A 215 -14.95 6.05 8.10
CA CYS A 215 -15.45 6.07 6.73
C CYS A 215 -14.43 6.80 5.84
N ILE A 216 -14.07 6.20 4.73
CA ILE A 216 -13.05 6.67 3.81
C ILE A 216 -13.65 6.72 2.40
N PRO A 217 -13.71 7.90 1.74
CA PRO A 217 -14.36 8.05 0.44
C PRO A 217 -13.57 7.38 -0.68
N TRP A 218 -14.30 6.87 -1.68
CA TRP A 218 -13.78 6.36 -2.94
C TRP A 218 -14.41 7.08 -4.12
N PRO A 219 -13.89 6.88 -5.36
CA PRO A 219 -14.54 7.36 -6.58
C PRO A 219 -15.98 6.86 -6.71
N ALA A 220 -16.72 7.43 -7.64
CA ALA A 220 -18.10 7.05 -7.97
C ALA A 220 -19.09 7.11 -6.79
N ASN A 221 -18.88 8.03 -5.85
CA ASN A 221 -19.71 8.19 -4.64
C ASN A 221 -19.74 6.92 -3.77
N GLU A 222 -18.66 6.16 -3.74
CA GLU A 222 -18.46 4.98 -2.93
C GLU A 222 -17.52 5.27 -1.75
N GLY A 223 -17.24 4.23 -0.96
CA GLY A 223 -16.23 4.31 0.09
C GLY A 223 -15.98 2.99 0.79
N ALA A 224 -15.24 3.07 1.89
CA ALA A 224 -14.99 1.96 2.78
C ALA A 224 -15.31 2.32 4.23
N LEU A 225 -15.93 1.39 4.93
CA LEU A 225 -16.05 1.38 6.39
C LEU A 225 -14.90 0.57 6.97
N LEU A 226 -14.27 1.10 8.01
CA LEU A 226 -13.22 0.45 8.78
C LEU A 226 -13.57 0.51 10.27
N VAL A 227 -13.71 -0.66 10.90
CA VAL A 227 -14.03 -0.79 12.33
C VAL A 227 -12.88 -1.53 13.01
N PRO A 228 -11.98 -0.83 13.74
CA PRO A 228 -10.92 -1.47 14.49
C PRO A 228 -11.45 -2.13 15.75
N LEU A 229 -11.16 -3.43 15.94
CA LEU A 229 -11.62 -4.22 17.08
C LEU A 229 -10.50 -5.12 17.61
N PRO A 230 -10.42 -5.39 18.93
CA PRO A 230 -9.61 -6.50 19.42
C PRO A 230 -10.02 -7.81 18.73
N GLY A 231 -9.04 -8.64 18.32
CA GLY A 231 -9.31 -9.83 17.48
C GLY A 231 -10.35 -10.80 18.05
N ALA A 232 -10.24 -11.13 19.34
CA ALA A 232 -11.24 -11.98 20.02
C ALA A 232 -12.67 -11.37 19.99
N ARG A 233 -12.75 -10.04 19.96
CA ARG A 233 -14.04 -9.36 19.89
C ARG A 233 -14.58 -9.31 18.46
N ALA A 234 -13.71 -9.11 17.47
CA ALA A 234 -14.10 -9.21 16.07
C ALA A 234 -14.69 -10.58 15.79
N GLN A 235 -14.05 -11.65 16.27
CA GLN A 235 -14.56 -13.01 16.15
C GLN A 235 -15.95 -13.14 16.81
N LYS A 236 -16.07 -12.74 18.07
CA LYS A 236 -17.34 -12.85 18.81
C LYS A 236 -18.49 -12.11 18.11
N LEU A 237 -18.23 -10.93 17.52
CA LEU A 237 -19.27 -10.19 16.79
C LEU A 237 -19.77 -10.93 15.54
N PHE A 238 -18.90 -11.67 14.84
CA PHE A 238 -19.32 -12.47 13.69
C PHE A 238 -20.11 -13.73 14.05
N GLU A 239 -20.06 -14.14 15.32
CA GLU A 239 -20.80 -15.29 15.87
C GLU A 239 -22.13 -14.87 16.54
N GLN A 240 -22.33 -13.55 16.79
CA GLN A 240 -23.53 -12.99 17.42
C GLN A 240 -24.60 -12.59 16.40
N PRO A 241 -25.86 -12.38 16.85
CA PRO A 241 -26.90 -11.84 15.99
C PRO A 241 -26.45 -10.51 15.31
N PRO A 242 -26.78 -10.30 14.02
CA PRO A 242 -26.40 -9.09 13.30
C PRO A 242 -26.84 -7.79 13.96
N GLY A 243 -27.94 -7.80 14.72
CA GLY A 243 -28.45 -6.66 15.47
C GLY A 243 -27.48 -6.13 16.51
N ASP A 244 -26.65 -6.99 17.10
CA ASP A 244 -25.66 -6.58 18.11
C ASP A 244 -24.54 -5.73 17.52
N PHE A 245 -24.11 -6.08 16.31
CA PHE A 245 -23.13 -5.27 15.56
C PHE A 245 -23.70 -3.88 15.24
N TRP A 246 -24.91 -3.84 14.69
CA TRP A 246 -25.55 -2.57 14.32
C TRP A 246 -25.81 -1.69 15.53
N SER A 247 -26.37 -2.25 16.59
CA SER A 247 -26.57 -1.53 17.85
C SER A 247 -25.26 -1.00 18.46
N ALA A 248 -24.16 -1.74 18.30
CA ALA A 248 -22.85 -1.27 18.75
C ALA A 248 -22.32 -0.14 17.85
N LEU A 249 -22.55 -0.23 16.54
CA LEU A 249 -22.10 0.78 15.56
C LEU A 249 -22.89 2.10 15.67
N GLU A 250 -24.22 2.02 15.90
CA GLU A 250 -25.11 3.17 16.16
C GLU A 250 -24.65 4.03 17.35
N ARG A 251 -24.08 3.38 18.37
CA ARG A 251 -23.49 4.10 19.51
C ARG A 251 -22.18 4.84 19.17
N VAL A 252 -21.57 4.56 18.04
CA VAL A 252 -20.27 5.12 17.65
C VAL A 252 -20.40 6.19 16.59
N THR A 253 -21.25 5.96 15.58
CA THR A 253 -21.36 6.84 14.42
C THR A 253 -22.82 7.13 14.07
N PRO A 254 -23.16 8.39 13.76
CA PRO A 254 -24.50 8.78 13.35
C PRO A 254 -24.90 8.24 11.96
N VAL A 255 -23.93 7.77 11.16
CA VAL A 255 -24.23 7.22 9.81
C VAL A 255 -24.53 5.72 9.83
N ALA A 256 -24.60 5.09 10.99
CA ALA A 256 -24.86 3.65 11.11
C ALA A 256 -26.20 3.22 10.45
N GLY A 257 -27.26 4.04 10.56
CA GLY A 257 -28.54 3.80 9.87
C GLY A 257 -28.38 3.75 8.36
N ALA A 258 -27.74 4.77 7.76
CA ALA A 258 -27.48 4.83 6.31
C ALA A 258 -26.56 3.70 5.82
N LEU A 259 -25.66 3.20 6.68
CA LEU A 259 -24.83 2.04 6.38
C LEU A 259 -25.64 0.74 6.44
N ARG A 260 -26.54 0.60 7.41
CA ARG A 260 -27.41 -0.58 7.59
C ARG A 260 -28.39 -0.76 6.43
N GLU A 261 -28.82 0.33 5.80
CA GLU A 261 -29.69 0.28 4.61
C GLU A 261 -29.02 -0.35 3.38
N GLN A 262 -27.70 -0.40 3.33
CA GLN A 262 -26.95 -0.85 2.16
C GLN A 262 -26.00 -2.02 2.44
N LEU A 263 -25.80 -2.42 3.68
CA LEU A 263 -24.87 -3.46 4.09
C LEU A 263 -25.57 -4.49 4.98
N GLU A 264 -25.32 -5.75 4.72
CA GLU A 264 -25.78 -6.88 5.53
C GLU A 264 -24.60 -7.47 6.32
N PHE A 265 -24.70 -7.43 7.65
CA PHE A 265 -23.71 -8.06 8.52
C PHE A 265 -24.08 -9.52 8.79
N PRO A 266 -23.14 -10.49 8.71
CA PRO A 266 -21.71 -10.36 8.40
C PRO A 266 -21.36 -10.50 6.91
N ARG A 267 -22.35 -10.73 6.02
CA ARG A 267 -22.14 -11.10 4.60
C ARG A 267 -21.22 -10.15 3.85
N ASP A 268 -21.43 -8.84 3.99
CA ASP A 268 -20.72 -7.80 3.24
C ASP A 268 -19.43 -7.33 3.96
N PHE A 269 -19.15 -7.93 5.11
CA PHE A 269 -18.01 -7.57 5.95
C PHE A 269 -16.87 -8.61 5.85
N ARG A 270 -15.66 -8.13 6.05
CA ARG A 270 -14.45 -8.96 6.11
C ARG A 270 -13.63 -8.61 7.34
N ARG A 271 -13.09 -9.64 8.00
CA ARG A 271 -12.11 -9.47 9.07
C ARG A 271 -10.72 -9.46 8.46
N VAL A 272 -9.91 -8.49 8.83
CA VAL A 272 -8.55 -8.31 8.34
C VAL A 272 -7.61 -8.18 9.54
N ALA A 273 -6.93 -9.27 9.87
CA ALA A 273 -5.79 -9.24 10.78
C ALA A 273 -4.55 -8.68 10.04
N ARG A 274 -3.77 -7.87 10.72
CA ARG A 274 -2.57 -7.25 10.15
C ARG A 274 -1.37 -7.42 11.09
N PRO A 275 -0.81 -8.64 11.18
CA PRO A 275 0.49 -8.81 11.78
C PRO A 275 1.52 -8.01 10.98
N PHE A 276 2.57 -7.57 11.62
CA PHE A 276 3.61 -6.79 10.99
C PHE A 276 5.00 -7.36 11.30
N GLY A 277 5.91 -7.17 10.38
CA GLY A 277 7.27 -7.69 10.50
C GLY A 277 8.19 -7.08 9.46
N HIS A 278 9.44 -7.51 9.46
CA HIS A 278 10.44 -7.05 8.52
C HIS A 278 11.51 -8.13 8.35
N VAL A 279 11.75 -8.55 7.12
CA VAL A 279 12.77 -9.58 6.82
C VAL A 279 14.19 -9.04 6.94
N GLY A 280 15.14 -9.94 7.15
CA GLY A 280 16.56 -9.62 7.23
C GLY A 280 17.19 -9.30 5.87
N THR A 281 16.68 -9.90 4.78
CA THR A 281 17.14 -9.69 3.41
C THR A 281 15.96 -9.64 2.44
N TYR A 282 16.10 -8.86 1.36
CA TYR A 282 15.09 -8.71 0.30
C TYR A 282 15.46 -9.45 -0.97
N VAL A 283 16.70 -9.93 -1.08
CA VAL A 283 17.24 -10.48 -2.32
C VAL A 283 17.97 -11.80 -2.10
N ALA A 284 17.92 -12.65 -3.12
CA ALA A 284 18.66 -13.89 -3.26
C ALA A 284 19.10 -14.05 -4.72
N ASP A 285 19.90 -15.07 -5.03
CA ASP A 285 20.29 -15.37 -6.42
C ASP A 285 19.07 -15.70 -7.28
N GLY A 286 18.83 -14.86 -8.27
CA GLY A 286 17.68 -14.94 -9.15
C GLY A 286 16.33 -14.56 -8.52
N ALA A 287 16.31 -13.92 -7.32
CA ALA A 287 15.05 -13.57 -6.69
C ALA A 287 15.09 -12.28 -5.85
N ALA A 288 13.91 -11.59 -5.76
CA ALA A 288 13.71 -10.44 -4.90
C ALA A 288 12.30 -10.46 -4.26
N LEU A 289 12.13 -9.73 -3.16
CA LEU A 289 10.86 -9.55 -2.46
C LEU A 289 10.49 -8.06 -2.41
N ILE A 290 9.22 -7.74 -2.62
CA ILE A 290 8.66 -6.38 -2.49
C ILE A 290 7.39 -6.39 -1.62
N GLY A 291 7.00 -5.24 -1.12
CA GLY A 291 5.76 -5.05 -0.38
C GLY A 291 5.61 -5.94 0.85
N ASP A 292 4.39 -6.43 1.10
CA ASP A 292 4.07 -7.24 2.29
C ASP A 292 4.84 -8.59 2.32
N ALA A 293 5.40 -9.06 1.18
CA ALA A 293 6.26 -10.24 1.17
C ALA A 293 7.57 -10.01 1.94
N ALA A 294 8.08 -8.77 1.96
CA ALA A 294 9.29 -8.37 2.67
C ALA A 294 9.01 -7.66 4.00
N HIS A 295 7.95 -6.83 4.07
CA HIS A 295 7.70 -5.95 5.21
C HIS A 295 6.21 -5.69 5.45
N PRO A 296 5.42 -6.72 5.81
CA PRO A 296 4.03 -6.49 6.19
C PRO A 296 3.94 -5.45 7.30
N MET A 297 2.99 -4.52 7.18
CA MET A 297 2.83 -3.44 8.14
C MET A 297 1.36 -3.17 8.44
N THR A 298 1.11 -2.52 9.58
CA THR A 298 -0.23 -2.12 9.99
C THR A 298 -0.75 -0.99 9.10
N PRO A 299 -2.08 -0.75 9.04
CA PRO A 299 -2.65 0.34 8.24
C PRO A 299 -2.28 1.75 8.75
N ALA A 300 -1.54 1.86 9.86
CA ALA A 300 -1.17 3.14 10.45
C ALA A 300 -0.45 4.05 9.43
N GLY A 301 -1.05 5.21 9.14
CA GLY A 301 -0.53 6.19 8.20
C GLY A 301 -0.69 5.83 6.72
N GLY A 302 -1.37 4.72 6.36
CA GLY A 302 -1.60 4.33 4.97
C GLY A 302 -0.32 4.01 4.19
N GLN A 303 0.70 3.43 4.84
CA GLN A 303 2.05 3.31 4.27
C GLN A 303 2.25 2.10 3.35
N GLY A 304 1.47 1.01 3.51
CA GLY A 304 1.74 -0.25 2.82
C GLY A 304 1.75 -0.14 1.29
N ALA A 305 0.73 0.45 0.69
CA ALA A 305 0.65 0.65 -0.76
C ALA A 305 1.77 1.56 -1.28
N ASN A 306 2.04 2.67 -0.57
CA ASN A 306 3.14 3.57 -0.91
C ASN A 306 4.49 2.86 -0.88
N ALA A 307 4.78 2.10 0.19
CA ALA A 307 6.02 1.34 0.31
C ALA A 307 6.20 0.36 -0.85
N SER A 308 5.15 -0.39 -1.19
CA SER A 308 5.17 -1.39 -2.27
C SER A 308 5.40 -0.75 -3.65
N ILE A 309 4.79 0.42 -3.94
CA ILE A 309 5.05 1.19 -5.16
C ILE A 309 6.51 1.64 -5.23
N TRP A 310 7.04 2.21 -4.17
CA TRP A 310 8.43 2.66 -4.13
C TRP A 310 9.43 1.50 -4.19
N ASP A 311 9.10 0.33 -3.63
CA ASP A 311 9.90 -0.89 -3.80
C ASP A 311 9.93 -1.32 -5.27
N ALA A 312 8.76 -1.33 -5.92
CA ALA A 312 8.63 -1.70 -7.32
C ALA A 312 9.45 -0.80 -8.24
N LEU A 313 9.39 0.53 -8.03
CA LEU A 313 10.16 1.50 -8.81
C LEU A 313 11.67 1.34 -8.60
N ALA A 314 12.10 1.16 -7.35
CA ALA A 314 13.51 0.96 -7.03
C ALA A 314 14.05 -0.37 -7.56
N LEU A 315 13.27 -1.45 -7.43
CA LEU A 315 13.65 -2.74 -7.97
C LEU A 315 13.67 -2.73 -9.49
N ALA A 316 12.79 -2.00 -10.16
CA ALA A 316 12.76 -1.89 -11.62
C ALA A 316 14.08 -1.34 -12.17
N ASP A 317 14.68 -0.33 -11.50
CA ASP A 317 15.96 0.26 -11.92
C ASP A 317 17.11 -0.75 -11.74
N VAL A 318 17.16 -1.45 -10.60
CA VAL A 318 18.21 -2.43 -10.31
C VAL A 318 18.05 -3.69 -11.16
N ALA A 319 16.82 -4.18 -11.35
CA ALA A 319 16.52 -5.35 -12.16
C ALA A 319 16.85 -5.10 -13.64
N ASP A 320 16.56 -3.92 -14.18
CA ASP A 320 16.91 -3.57 -15.55
C ASP A 320 18.41 -3.66 -15.76
N ALA A 321 19.21 -3.08 -14.87
CA ALA A 321 20.67 -3.15 -14.96
C ALA A 321 21.21 -4.58 -14.82
N ALA A 322 20.64 -5.37 -13.90
CA ALA A 322 21.02 -6.77 -13.68
C ALA A 322 20.68 -7.66 -14.90
N LEU A 323 19.50 -7.50 -15.45
CA LEU A 323 19.03 -8.26 -16.62
C LEU A 323 19.85 -7.92 -17.88
N ARG A 324 20.19 -6.64 -18.10
CA ARG A 324 21.07 -6.22 -19.22
C ARG A 324 22.48 -6.80 -19.09
N ALA A 325 23.00 -6.87 -17.87
CA ALA A 325 24.30 -7.49 -17.60
C ALA A 325 24.28 -9.02 -17.68
N GLY A 326 23.10 -9.63 -17.81
CA GLY A 326 22.97 -11.09 -17.80
C GLY A 326 23.18 -11.74 -16.42
N ASP A 327 23.31 -10.93 -15.38
CA ASP A 327 23.64 -11.33 -14.00
C ASP A 327 22.55 -10.86 -13.03
N VAL A 328 21.77 -11.79 -12.49
CA VAL A 328 20.73 -11.57 -11.49
C VAL A 328 21.12 -12.18 -10.13
N SER A 329 22.41 -12.24 -9.85
CA SER A 329 22.94 -12.68 -8.56
C SER A 329 22.45 -11.76 -7.43
N ARG A 330 22.51 -12.27 -6.21
CA ARG A 330 22.20 -11.50 -5.00
C ARG A 330 23.02 -10.21 -4.94
N GLU A 331 24.29 -10.25 -5.33
CA GLU A 331 25.15 -9.06 -5.31
C GLU A 331 24.65 -7.96 -6.25
N ARG A 332 24.21 -8.31 -7.44
CA ARG A 332 23.63 -7.38 -8.41
C ARG A 332 22.31 -6.78 -7.96
N LEU A 333 21.52 -7.54 -7.21
CA LEU A 333 20.23 -7.10 -6.67
C LEU A 333 20.34 -6.34 -5.33
N LEU A 334 21.48 -6.46 -4.63
CA LEU A 334 21.71 -5.87 -3.31
C LEU A 334 21.55 -4.33 -3.23
N PRO A 335 21.81 -3.53 -4.28
CA PRO A 335 21.52 -2.09 -4.27
C PRO A 335 20.05 -1.77 -3.97
N TYR A 336 19.12 -2.56 -4.47
CA TYR A 336 17.70 -2.43 -4.13
C TYR A 336 17.46 -2.61 -2.62
N GLU A 337 17.99 -3.67 -2.02
CA GLU A 337 17.87 -3.93 -0.57
C GLU A 337 18.47 -2.79 0.26
N ARG A 338 19.67 -2.34 -0.09
CA ARG A 338 20.37 -1.24 0.61
C ARG A 338 19.57 0.05 0.57
N LEU A 339 18.89 0.34 -0.54
CA LEU A 339 18.07 1.52 -0.71
C LEU A 339 16.76 1.41 0.09
N ARG A 340 16.05 0.28 -0.02
CA ARG A 340 14.67 0.20 0.45
C ARG A 340 14.52 -0.30 1.89
N ARG A 341 15.36 -1.23 2.32
CA ARG A 341 15.25 -1.87 3.63
C ARG A 341 15.34 -0.90 4.83
N PRO A 342 16.23 0.11 4.86
CA PRO A 342 16.27 1.08 5.97
C PRO A 342 14.99 1.91 6.06
N VAL A 343 14.42 2.32 4.93
CA VAL A 343 13.21 3.16 4.85
C VAL A 343 11.98 2.36 5.29
N ASN A 344 11.83 1.15 4.76
CA ASN A 344 10.74 0.25 5.13
C ASN A 344 10.83 -0.13 6.61
N GLY A 345 12.04 -0.29 7.16
CA GLY A 345 12.27 -0.52 8.58
C GLY A 345 11.78 0.63 9.47
N LYS A 346 11.92 1.88 9.04
CA LYS A 346 11.34 3.04 9.72
C LYS A 346 9.81 2.96 9.73
N SER A 347 9.19 2.64 8.59
CA SER A 347 7.73 2.49 8.47
C SER A 347 7.19 1.35 9.34
N VAL A 348 7.87 0.19 9.38
CA VAL A 348 7.51 -0.90 10.30
C VAL A 348 7.66 -0.48 11.77
N SER A 349 8.60 0.42 12.09
CA SER A 349 8.75 0.95 13.45
C SER A 349 7.55 1.79 13.91
N ILE A 350 6.81 2.43 12.99
CA ILE A 350 5.52 3.09 13.29
C ILE A 350 4.51 2.04 13.79
N SER A 351 4.46 0.87 13.16
CA SER A 351 3.63 -0.25 13.61
C SER A 351 4.00 -0.74 15.00
N ARG A 352 5.30 -0.78 15.32
CA ARG A 352 5.79 -1.11 16.68
C ARG A 352 5.36 -0.07 17.72
N LEU A 353 5.46 1.21 17.36
CA LEU A 353 5.01 2.31 18.23
C LEU A 353 3.49 2.25 18.45
N ALA A 354 2.72 2.10 17.39
CA ALA A 354 1.27 1.95 17.47
C ALA A 354 0.88 0.77 18.39
N ARG A 355 1.53 -0.40 18.23
CA ARG A 355 1.34 -1.56 19.13
C ARG A 355 1.62 -1.23 20.59
N ARG A 356 2.69 -0.49 20.88
CA ARG A 356 3.02 -0.06 22.24
C ARG A 356 1.93 0.85 22.82
N ILE A 357 1.47 1.84 22.04
CA ILE A 357 0.40 2.76 22.45
C ILE A 357 -0.89 1.99 22.75
N PHE A 358 -1.30 1.06 21.87
CA PHE A 358 -2.47 0.23 22.11
C PHE A 358 -2.36 -0.67 23.36
N ARG A 359 -1.16 -1.17 23.68
CA ARG A 359 -0.93 -1.96 24.90
C ARG A 359 -0.97 -1.10 26.16
N LEU A 360 -0.33 0.07 26.14
CA LEU A 360 -0.34 1.02 27.25
C LEU A 360 -1.73 1.60 27.51
N GLY A 361 -2.54 1.77 26.48
CA GLY A 361 -3.93 2.24 26.59
C GLY A 361 -4.85 1.32 27.42
N ARG A 362 -4.40 0.10 27.77
CA ARG A 362 -5.08 -0.76 28.75
C ARG A 362 -4.83 -0.34 30.18
N LEU A 363 -3.76 0.42 30.46
CA LEU A 363 -3.34 0.86 31.80
C LEU A 363 -3.80 2.29 32.12
N VAL A 364 -4.23 3.06 31.13
CA VAL A 364 -4.62 4.47 31.28
C VAL A 364 -6.02 4.65 30.74
N PRO A 365 -6.90 5.47 31.36
CA PRO A 365 -8.25 5.70 30.86
C PRO A 365 -8.25 6.30 29.46
N ALA A 366 -8.43 5.45 28.43
CA ALA A 366 -8.44 5.87 27.03
C ALA A 366 -9.50 6.97 26.78
N SER A 367 -10.57 6.99 27.61
CA SER A 367 -11.62 8.02 27.59
C SER A 367 -11.13 9.45 27.84
N VAL A 368 -10.00 9.60 28.53
CA VAL A 368 -9.40 10.90 28.84
C VAL A 368 -8.19 11.15 27.93
N VAL A 369 -7.30 10.18 27.81
CA VAL A 369 -6.02 10.36 27.11
C VAL A 369 -6.19 10.57 25.61
N VAL A 370 -7.07 9.78 24.96
CA VAL A 370 -7.25 9.86 23.50
C VAL A 370 -7.83 11.22 23.07
N PRO A 371 -8.93 11.70 23.65
CA PRO A 371 -9.45 13.04 23.31
C PRO A 371 -8.46 14.15 23.60
N LEU A 372 -7.78 14.09 24.74
CA LEU A 372 -6.79 15.11 25.14
C LEU A 372 -5.63 15.14 24.15
N ALA A 373 -5.05 14.01 23.82
CA ALA A 373 -3.94 13.92 22.87
C ALA A 373 -4.31 14.46 21.48
N LEU A 374 -5.48 14.03 20.94
CA LEU A 374 -5.94 14.50 19.63
C LEU A 374 -6.25 16.00 19.62
N ARG A 375 -6.87 16.53 20.67
CA ARG A 375 -7.14 17.97 20.82
C ARG A 375 -5.85 18.77 20.94
N SER A 376 -4.87 18.29 21.72
CA SER A 376 -3.55 18.94 21.85
C SER A 376 -2.81 19.00 20.53
N ILE A 377 -2.78 17.89 19.77
CA ILE A 377 -2.20 17.83 18.42
C ILE A 377 -2.92 18.83 17.50
N ASN A 378 -4.25 18.90 17.60
CA ASN A 378 -5.04 19.82 16.78
C ASN A 378 -4.80 21.28 17.11
N ALA A 379 -4.71 21.62 18.40
CA ALA A 379 -4.51 23.00 18.89
C ALA A 379 -3.12 23.56 18.55
N LEU A 380 -2.08 22.73 18.68
CA LEU A 380 -0.71 23.16 18.43
C LEU A 380 -0.37 23.34 16.95
N GLY A 381 -1.10 22.72 16.03
CA GLY A 381 -0.95 22.87 14.58
C GLY A 381 0.34 22.29 13.99
N TRP A 382 1.52 22.70 14.50
CA TRP A 382 2.81 22.25 13.98
C TRP A 382 3.04 20.72 14.09
N PRO A 383 2.63 19.99 15.17
CA PRO A 383 2.81 18.56 15.23
C PRO A 383 2.00 17.83 14.15
N LYS A 384 0.77 18.31 13.88
CA LYS A 384 -0.08 17.68 12.86
C LYS A 384 0.50 17.83 11.45
N ARG A 385 1.04 19.01 11.09
CA ARG A 385 1.71 19.25 9.81
C ARG A 385 2.96 18.39 9.68
N ARG A 386 3.76 18.28 10.75
CA ARG A 386 4.96 17.44 10.78
C ARG A 386 4.62 15.96 10.64
N ILE A 387 3.56 15.47 11.30
CA ILE A 387 3.08 14.09 11.19
C ILE A 387 2.66 13.80 9.75
N VAL A 388 1.80 14.65 9.17
CA VAL A 388 1.30 14.47 7.79
C VAL A 388 2.45 14.54 6.79
N GLY A 389 3.33 15.53 6.90
CA GLY A 389 4.52 15.68 6.06
C GLY A 389 5.43 14.45 6.16
N SER A 390 5.67 13.95 7.36
CA SER A 390 6.48 12.74 7.57
C SER A 390 5.89 11.51 6.88
N PHE A 391 4.59 11.28 6.98
CA PHE A 391 3.95 10.16 6.27
C PHE A 391 4.05 10.30 4.76
N ALA A 392 3.85 11.50 4.23
CA ALA A 392 3.88 11.73 2.79
C ALA A 392 5.28 11.62 2.18
N THR A 393 6.32 11.99 2.92
CA THR A 393 7.71 12.06 2.42
C THR A 393 8.59 10.90 2.84
N THR A 394 8.08 9.96 3.64
CA THR A 394 8.87 8.83 4.18
C THR A 394 9.70 8.10 3.10
N PHE A 395 9.17 7.95 1.89
CA PHE A 395 9.80 7.19 0.83
C PHE A 395 10.55 8.03 -0.21
N VAL A 396 10.34 9.34 -0.25
CA VAL A 396 10.90 10.25 -1.28
C VAL A 396 12.42 10.38 -1.15
N HIS A 397 12.90 10.65 0.04
CA HIS A 397 14.33 10.90 0.29
C HIS A 397 15.25 9.69 0.02
N ALA A 398 14.68 8.49 -0.04
CA ALA A 398 15.46 7.30 -0.34
C ALA A 398 15.91 7.22 -1.81
N ARG A 399 15.15 7.79 -2.74
CA ARG A 399 15.51 7.79 -4.18
C ARG A 399 16.58 8.84 -4.47
N GLU A 400 16.53 9.99 -3.81
CA GLU A 400 17.51 11.08 -3.97
C GLU A 400 18.87 10.72 -3.38
N ALA A 401 18.91 9.96 -2.28
CA ALA A 401 20.15 9.52 -1.63
C ALA A 401 20.88 8.39 -2.39
N GLY A 402 20.24 7.72 -3.32
CA GLY A 402 20.79 6.59 -4.08
C GLY A 402 21.15 6.89 -5.53
N ALA A 403 20.89 8.11 -6.02
CA ALA A 403 21.30 8.50 -7.35
C ALA A 403 22.84 8.72 -7.37
N PRO A 404 23.60 8.11 -8.31
CA PRO A 404 24.99 8.44 -8.47
C PRO A 404 25.13 9.93 -8.83
N PRO A 405 26.16 10.65 -8.36
CA PRO A 405 26.40 12.03 -8.74
C PRO A 405 26.76 12.07 -10.24
N GLY A 406 25.84 12.52 -11.07
CA GLY A 406 26.09 12.74 -12.49
C GLY A 406 25.03 12.11 -13.40
N GLY A 407 24.08 12.95 -13.83
CA GLY A 407 23.19 12.64 -14.93
C GLY A 407 21.81 13.27 -14.75
N ASN A 408 21.70 14.56 -15.00
CA ASN A 408 20.41 15.20 -15.20
C ASN A 408 19.87 14.77 -16.57
N PRO A 409 18.77 13.97 -16.67
CA PRO A 409 18.25 13.53 -17.96
C PRO A 409 17.54 14.64 -18.74
N LEU A 410 17.57 15.90 -18.28
CA LEU A 410 16.89 17.03 -18.91
C LEU A 410 17.84 18.02 -19.62
N ASP A 411 19.15 17.75 -19.66
CA ASP A 411 20.08 18.53 -20.48
C ASP A 411 20.21 17.96 -21.91
N GLY A 412 19.08 17.76 -22.56
CA GLY A 412 18.95 17.46 -23.97
C GLY A 412 18.77 18.74 -24.77
N GLY A 413 19.87 19.41 -25.10
CA GLY A 413 20.04 20.14 -26.34
C GLY A 413 19.16 21.38 -26.61
N SER A 414 19.67 22.56 -26.30
CA SER A 414 19.49 23.73 -27.17
C SER A 414 20.81 24.50 -27.29
N ASP A 415 21.66 23.99 -28.16
CA ASP A 415 22.79 24.77 -28.72
C ASP A 415 22.18 25.82 -29.68
N ARG A 416 21.72 26.95 -29.14
CA ARG A 416 21.47 28.16 -29.89
C ARG A 416 22.70 29.02 -29.74
N ARG A 417 23.66 28.86 -30.67
CA ARG A 417 24.72 29.84 -30.94
C ARG A 417 24.03 31.13 -31.41
N HIS A 418 24.08 32.16 -30.59
CA HIS A 418 23.86 33.53 -31.02
C HIS A 418 25.06 33.95 -31.91
N PRO A 419 24.85 34.51 -33.11
CA PRO A 419 25.92 35.16 -33.84
C PRO A 419 26.27 36.48 -33.17
N ASP A 420 27.56 36.71 -33.00
CA ASP A 420 28.20 37.92 -32.53
C ASP A 420 27.96 39.08 -33.54
N PRO A 421 27.41 40.24 -33.14
CA PRO A 421 27.12 41.37 -34.03
C PRO A 421 28.32 42.32 -34.22
N ARG A 422 29.59 41.87 -34.20
CA ARG A 422 30.73 42.74 -34.41
C ARG A 422 31.70 42.15 -35.46
N SER A 423 31.29 42.13 -36.72
CA SER A 423 32.24 42.11 -37.86
C SER A 423 31.50 42.55 -39.12
N ALA A 424 31.35 43.86 -39.27
CA ALA A 424 31.13 44.52 -40.55
C ALA A 424 31.82 45.88 -40.54
N THR A 425 33.02 45.90 -41.05
CA THR A 425 33.63 47.00 -41.78
C THR A 425 34.19 46.44 -43.05
#